data_dfc6cc3511eb84fcb95ec97d9e3ac4b7
#
_entry.id   dfc6cc3511eb84fcb95ec97d9e3ac4b7
#
_cell.length_a   1.000
_cell.length_b   1.000
_cell.length_c   1.000
_cell.angle_alpha   90.00
_cell.angle_beta   90.00
_cell.angle_gamma   90.00
#
_symmetry.space_group_name_H-M   'P 1'
#
loop_
_entity.id
_entity.type
_entity.pdbx_description
1 polymer ?
#
loop_
_entity_poly.entity_id
_entity_poly.type
_entity_poly.pdbx_seq_one_letter_code
_entity_poly.pdbx_strand_id
1 'polypeptide(L)'
;RQLADWVALDRLEEYRARRVWLPVGSNTAEAVQGGMRFRLEEKISGTPNAQFRRIDIRVFNAEVNNANNAANAGALSNFTSFLVKPGG
;
A
#
# COMPACT_ATOMS: atom_id res chain seq x y z
N ARG A 1 12.32 -3.91 8.56
CA ARG A 1 12.00 -4.32 7.20
C ARG A 1 10.93 -5.38 7.13
N GLN A 2 11.08 -6.42 7.95
CA GLN A 2 10.05 -7.44 8.01
C GLN A 2 8.71 -6.89 8.45
N LEU A 3 8.71 -5.95 9.39
CA LEU A 3 7.47 -5.35 9.83
C LEU A 3 6.81 -4.56 8.71
N ALA A 4 7.61 -3.87 7.90
CA ALA A 4 7.07 -3.12 6.78
C ALA A 4 6.44 -4.05 5.75
N ASP A 5 7.08 -5.18 5.49
CA ASP A 5 6.52 -6.17 4.58
C ASP A 5 5.19 -6.69 5.10
N TRP A 6 5.13 -6.96 6.39
CA TRP A 6 3.93 -7.45 7.04
C TRP A 6 2.79 -6.46 6.90
N VAL A 7 3.10 -5.18 7.11
CA VAL A 7 2.10 -4.13 7.01
C VAL A 7 1.49 -4.09 5.61
N ALA A 8 2.35 -4.16 4.59
CA ALA A 8 1.87 -4.13 3.22
C ALA A 8 1.03 -5.35 2.89
N LEU A 9 1.48 -6.53 3.31
CA LEU A 9 0.74 -7.76 3.05
C LEU A 9 -0.60 -7.76 3.77
N ASP A 10 -0.61 -7.29 5.00
CA ASP A 10 -1.83 -7.23 5.78
C ASP A 10 -2.85 -6.32 5.10
N ARG A 11 -2.38 -5.21 4.55
CA ARG A 11 -3.24 -4.27 3.84
C ARG A 11 -3.86 -4.92 2.61
N LEU A 12 -3.04 -5.66 1.85
CA LEU A 12 -3.54 -6.36 0.67
C LEU A 12 -4.55 -7.43 1.04
N GLU A 13 -4.29 -8.16 2.11
CA GLU A 13 -5.22 -9.18 2.55
C GLU A 13 -6.55 -8.59 2.96
N GLU A 14 -6.50 -7.45 3.61
CA GLU A 14 -7.72 -6.78 4.01
C GLU A 14 -8.54 -6.38 2.79
N TYR A 15 -7.90 -5.83 1.79
CA TYR A 15 -8.62 -5.47 0.56
C TYR A 15 -9.23 -6.68 -0.11
N ARG A 16 -8.50 -7.80 -0.14
CA ARG A 16 -9.01 -9.01 -0.75
C ARG A 16 -10.17 -9.60 0.03
N ALA A 17 -10.04 -9.60 1.35
CA ALA A 17 -11.08 -10.16 2.20
C ALA A 17 -12.38 -9.38 2.07
N ARG A 18 -12.27 -8.07 1.90
CA ARG A 18 -13.43 -7.22 1.77
C ARG A 18 -13.92 -7.08 0.33
N ARG A 19 -13.15 -7.63 -0.60
CA ARG A 19 -13.46 -7.55 -2.03
C ARG A 19 -13.66 -6.10 -2.48
N VAL A 20 -12.78 -5.24 -2.01
CA VAL A 20 -12.87 -3.82 -2.33
C VAL A 20 -12.39 -3.60 -3.75
N TRP A 21 -13.12 -2.77 -4.49
CA TRP A 21 -12.71 -2.35 -5.82
C TRP A 21 -12.34 -0.89 -5.73
N LEU A 22 -11.07 -0.63 -5.48
CA LEU A 22 -10.59 0.72 -5.24
C LEU A 22 -10.57 1.53 -6.53
N PRO A 23 -10.94 2.80 -6.46
CA PRO A 23 -10.85 3.65 -7.65
C PRO A 23 -9.39 3.91 -8.02
N VAL A 24 -9.17 4.17 -9.30
CA VAL A 24 -7.85 4.57 -9.78
C VAL A 24 -7.49 5.89 -9.12
N GLY A 25 -6.26 5.97 -8.64
CA GLY A 25 -5.78 7.16 -7.96
C GLY A 25 -4.77 6.79 -6.91
N SER A 26 -4.46 7.74 -6.05
CA SER A 26 -3.49 7.57 -4.98
C SER A 26 -4.13 7.82 -3.64
N ASN A 27 -3.74 7.01 -2.67
CA ASN A 27 -4.19 7.13 -1.29
C ASN A 27 -3.02 7.04 -0.35
N THR A 28 -3.20 7.60 0.83
CA THR A 28 -2.26 7.35 1.92
C THR A 28 -3.04 6.77 3.09
N ALA A 29 -2.35 5.96 3.87
CA ALA A 29 -2.93 5.34 5.04
C ALA A 29 -1.85 5.20 6.09
N GLU A 30 -2.26 4.93 7.31
CA GLU A 30 -1.33 4.68 8.40
C GLU A 30 -1.66 3.35 9.04
N ALA A 31 -0.62 2.70 9.55
CA ALA A 31 -0.78 1.45 10.26
C ALA A 31 0.20 1.40 11.41
N VAL A 32 -0.16 0.66 12.44
CA VAL A 32 0.73 0.44 13.57
C VAL A 32 0.99 -1.05 13.66
N GLN A 33 2.25 -1.40 13.75
CA GLN A 33 2.64 -2.79 13.84
C GLN A 33 3.88 -2.89 14.69
N GLY A 34 3.86 -3.77 15.69
CA GLY A 34 5.00 -3.94 16.56
C GLY A 34 5.41 -2.67 17.28
N GLY A 35 4.45 -1.82 17.61
CA GLY A 35 4.73 -0.57 18.29
C GLY A 35 5.27 0.53 17.40
N MET A 36 5.38 0.28 16.11
CA MET A 36 5.87 1.28 15.15
C MET A 36 4.76 1.75 14.26
N ARG A 37 4.83 3.02 13.90
CA ARG A 37 3.87 3.61 12.98
C ARG A 37 4.44 3.66 11.58
N PHE A 38 3.63 3.26 10.63
CA PHE A 38 4.02 3.25 9.23
C PHE A 38 3.04 4.07 8.42
N ARG A 39 3.57 4.71 7.37
CA ARG A 39 2.75 5.39 6.39
C ARG A 39 2.78 4.54 5.12
N LEU A 40 1.61 4.30 4.58
CA LEU A 40 1.48 3.57 3.33
C LEU A 40 1.03 4.51 2.25
N GLU A 41 1.70 4.43 1.12
CA GLU A 41 1.27 5.13 -0.08
C GLU A 41 0.79 4.09 -1.06
N GLU A 42 -0.45 4.22 -1.50
CA GLU A 42 -1.08 3.25 -2.36
C GLU A 42 -1.45 3.92 -3.66
N LYS A 43 -1.00 3.33 -4.74
CA LYS A 43 -1.32 3.83 -6.06
C LYS A 43 -2.08 2.76 -6.81
N ILE A 44 -3.28 3.10 -7.23
CA ILE A 44 -4.14 2.18 -7.97
C ILE A 44 -4.17 2.63 -9.41
N SER A 45 -3.86 1.71 -10.29
CA SER A 45 -3.78 1.99 -11.73
C SER A 45 -4.65 1.02 -12.50
N GLY A 46 -5.15 1.48 -13.64
CA GLY A 46 -5.85 0.60 -14.54
C GLY A 46 -4.88 -0.33 -15.24
N THR A 47 -5.41 -1.41 -15.80
CA THR A 47 -4.66 -2.34 -16.61
C THR A 47 -5.36 -2.53 -17.94
N PRO A 48 -4.70 -3.16 -18.92
CA PRO A 48 -5.37 -3.44 -20.19
C PRO A 48 -6.62 -4.31 -20.02
N ASN A 49 -6.67 -5.08 -18.94
CA ASN A 49 -7.85 -5.90 -18.64
C ASN A 49 -8.70 -5.16 -17.62
N ALA A 50 -9.93 -4.79 -18.01
CA ALA A 50 -10.82 -4.02 -17.15
C ALA A 50 -11.24 -4.77 -15.89
N GLN A 51 -10.99 -6.09 -15.83
CA GLN A 51 -11.30 -6.88 -14.64
C GLN A 51 -10.24 -6.76 -13.57
N PHE A 52 -9.12 -6.13 -13.88
CA PHE A 52 -8.00 -6.04 -12.96
C PHE A 52 -7.57 -4.59 -12.79
N ARG A 53 -7.13 -4.27 -11.58
CA ARG A 53 -6.43 -3.02 -11.31
C ARG A 53 -5.15 -3.35 -10.60
N ARG A 54 -4.11 -2.59 -10.90
CA ARG A 54 -2.82 -2.75 -10.27
C ARG A 54 -2.78 -1.88 -9.03
N ILE A 55 -2.26 -2.43 -7.94
CA ILE A 55 -2.03 -1.65 -6.74
C ILE A 55 -0.57 -1.75 -6.37
N ASP A 56 0.04 -0.59 -6.18
CA ASP A 56 1.42 -0.48 -5.68
C ASP A 56 1.36 0.11 -4.30
N ILE A 57 1.93 -0.59 -3.33
CA ILE A 57 1.96 -0.13 -1.96
C ILE A 57 3.41 0.12 -1.57
N ARG A 58 3.69 1.31 -1.09
CA ARG A 58 4.98 1.69 -0.58
C ARG A 58 4.83 1.99 0.89
N VAL A 59 5.70 1.42 1.72
CA VAL A 59 5.60 1.54 3.16
C VAL A 59 6.78 2.35 3.66
N PHE A 60 6.48 3.37 4.45
CA PHE A 60 7.48 4.26 5.03
C PHE A 60 7.34 4.25 6.54
N ASN A 61 8.42 4.56 7.23
CA ASN A 61 8.38 4.74 8.67
C ASN A 61 7.80 6.11 8.95
N ALA A 62 6.61 6.15 9.53
CA ALA A 62 5.91 7.40 9.77
C ALA A 62 6.55 8.22 10.88
N GLU A 63 7.36 7.60 11.70
CA GLU A 63 8.00 8.30 12.82
C GLU A 63 9.28 9.01 12.43
N VAL A 64 9.79 8.71 11.26
CA VAL A 64 10.94 9.41 10.77
C VAL A 64 10.43 10.67 10.10
N ASN A 65 10.36 11.70 10.87
CA ASN A 65 9.88 12.95 10.34
C ASN A 65 11.08 13.77 9.95
N ASN A 66 11.38 13.74 8.70
CA ASN A 66 12.57 14.35 8.24
C ASN A 66 12.35 15.13 7.02
N ALA A 67 12.01 16.36 7.19
CA ALA A 67 11.85 17.23 6.05
C ALA A 67 13.11 17.23 5.19
N ASN A 68 14.25 17.07 5.83
CA ASN A 68 15.51 17.09 5.10
C ASN A 68 15.72 15.83 4.29
N ASN A 69 15.15 14.74 4.73
CA ASN A 69 15.39 13.48 4.09
C ASN A 69 14.19 12.95 3.37
N ALA A 70 13.13 13.72 3.32
CA ALA A 70 11.89 13.21 2.76
C ALA A 70 12.12 12.65 1.37
N ALA A 71 12.94 13.31 0.59
CA ALA A 71 13.21 12.86 -0.77
C ALA A 71 14.09 11.63 -0.80
N ASN A 72 14.91 11.45 0.22
CA ASN A 72 15.86 10.36 0.27
C ASN A 72 15.38 9.21 1.12
N ALA A 73 14.33 9.43 1.88
CA ALA A 73 13.78 8.38 2.72
C ALA A 73 13.07 7.40 1.82
N GLY A 74 13.80 6.46 1.31
CA GLY A 74 13.22 5.46 0.46
C GLY A 74 12.17 4.65 1.21
N ALA A 75 11.31 4.01 0.47
CA ALA A 75 10.33 3.12 1.05
C ALA A 75 11.03 1.95 1.70
N LEU A 76 10.54 1.54 2.86
CA LEU A 76 11.04 0.35 3.53
C LEU A 76 10.63 -0.90 2.78
N SER A 77 9.49 -0.85 2.14
CA SER A 77 8.97 -1.97 1.36
C SER A 77 8.15 -1.45 0.21
N ASN A 78 8.18 -2.20 -0.87
CA ASN A 78 7.37 -1.93 -2.05
C ASN A 78 6.70 -3.21 -2.46
N PHE A 79 5.40 -3.16 -2.68
CA PHE A 79 4.66 -4.32 -3.15
C PHE A 79 3.76 -3.93 -4.29
N THR A 80 3.70 -4.81 -5.27
CA THR A 80 2.78 -4.65 -6.39
C THR A 80 1.89 -5.87 -6.41
N SER A 81 0.60 -5.64 -6.56
CA SER A 81 -0.35 -6.72 -6.67
C SER A 81 -1.47 -6.27 -7.60
N PHE A 82 -2.45 -7.13 -7.77
CA PHE A 82 -3.57 -6.83 -8.63
C PHE A 82 -4.86 -7.10 -7.87
N LEU A 83 -5.80 -6.19 -8.07
CA LEU A 83 -7.14 -6.34 -7.52
C LEU A 83 -8.03 -6.87 -8.63
N VAL A 84 -8.85 -7.84 -8.29
CA VAL A 84 -9.78 -8.44 -9.24
C VAL A 84 -11.14 -7.83 -8.99
N LYS A 85 -11.80 -7.43 -10.08
CA LYS A 85 -13.14 -6.88 -9.97
C LYS A 85 -14.06 -7.93 -9.38
N PRO A 86 -14.79 -7.60 -8.32
CA PRO A 86 -15.70 -8.57 -7.71
C PRO A 86 -16.72 -9.04 -8.75
N GLY A 87 -16.89 -10.31 -8.83
CA GLY A 87 -17.85 -10.89 -9.75
C GLY A 87 -19.25 -10.46 -9.38
N GLY A 88 -19.97 -10.05 -10.36
CA GLY A 88 -21.31 -9.57 -10.14
C GLY A 88 -22.28 -10.68 -9.82
#